data_8926673917f2b76e133fb901d8789f1b
#
_entry.id   8926673917f2b76e133fb901d8789f1b
#
_cell.length_a   1.000
_cell.length_b   1.000
_cell.length_c   1.000
_cell.angle_alpha   90.00
_cell.angle_beta   90.00
_cell.angle_gamma   90.00
#
_symmetry.space_group_name_H-M   'P 1'
#
loop_
_entity.id
_entity.type
_entity.pdbx_description
1 polymer ?
#
loop_
_entity_poly.entity_id
_entity_poly.type
_entity_poly.pdbx_seq_one_letter_code
_entity_poly.pdbx_strand_id
1 'polypeptide(L)'
;MSNTFLELREYQYAFSAGLEGWLAQENTSLLFSMNGKNLFALGRKADGQITLDDYDCEHAFALTAAQSQTLYLFTRFQIWRMENALPAGHTTDAGHDRLFVPKSANTVGRLGIPDLALDADGAVIFINPGFNCISRLDERYNFAPLWQPPFMPTPDRVTKGDCCHLSGMALREGRVTHVSSYAQSPVVDGWKNAIQNGGVLLDIAGHSEPVLGLTMPHAPRWHNGQLWLMNSGTGEFGRVDVTRGVFEPVLRVSGFVRCLCFIGDHYAALAASIPPDGEEFASLPLRQNGAKPTCAILIADLERGEIAHTASFFGKNAREIFGMAALPGARRPALVPLHSDAIQHVVTVGEMQNI
;
A
#
# COMPACT_ATOMS: atom_id res chain seq x y z
N MET A 1 2.27 -10.67 30.16
CA MET A 1 3.31 -10.68 29.13
C MET A 1 3.92 -9.29 29.09
N SER A 2 5.20 -9.13 29.46
CA SER A 2 5.85 -7.81 29.44
C SER A 2 6.18 -7.45 27.98
N ASN A 3 5.46 -6.50 27.41
CA ASN A 3 5.87 -5.89 26.16
C ASN A 3 7.12 -5.05 26.43
N THR A 4 8.26 -5.47 25.89
CA THR A 4 9.45 -4.62 25.86
C THR A 4 9.24 -3.60 24.74
N PHE A 5 9.02 -2.35 25.10
CA PHE A 5 8.97 -1.26 24.11
C PHE A 5 10.39 -0.94 23.67
N LEU A 6 10.57 -0.88 22.35
CA LEU A 6 11.78 -0.42 21.70
C LEU A 6 11.54 0.99 21.15
N GLU A 7 12.56 1.82 21.06
CA GLU A 7 12.44 3.21 20.61
C GLU A 7 13.21 3.42 19.31
N LEU A 8 12.59 4.12 18.39
CA LEU A 8 13.20 4.61 17.16
C LEU A 8 12.88 6.09 17.02
N ARG A 9 13.85 6.98 17.31
CA ARG A 9 13.69 8.44 17.27
C ARG A 9 12.39 8.96 17.89
N GLU A 10 11.28 9.01 17.08
CA GLU A 10 9.99 9.57 17.49
C GLU A 10 8.91 8.49 17.72
N TYR A 11 9.24 7.20 17.59
CA TYR A 11 8.29 6.10 17.65
C TYR A 11 8.70 5.07 18.70
N GLN A 12 7.70 4.60 19.44
CA GLN A 12 7.82 3.36 20.21
C GLN A 12 7.16 2.25 19.41
N TYR A 13 7.71 1.06 19.43
CA TYR A 13 7.15 -0.09 18.74
C TYR A 13 7.29 -1.36 19.56
N ALA A 14 6.40 -2.31 19.27
CA ALA A 14 6.42 -3.63 19.89
C ALA A 14 6.05 -4.69 18.86
N PHE A 15 6.70 -5.83 18.95
CA PHE A 15 6.44 -6.97 18.10
C PHE A 15 5.79 -8.10 18.92
N SER A 16 4.86 -8.85 18.30
CA SER A 16 4.36 -10.08 18.91
C SER A 16 5.46 -11.13 18.98
N ALA A 17 5.38 -12.01 19.96
CA ALA A 17 6.28 -13.15 20.06
C ALA A 17 6.23 -14.00 18.79
N GLY A 18 7.39 -14.45 18.32
CA GLY A 18 7.53 -15.32 17.14
C GLY A 18 7.52 -14.62 15.80
N LEU A 19 7.34 -13.28 15.74
CA LEU A 19 7.38 -12.56 14.46
C LEU A 19 8.75 -12.72 13.75
N GLU A 20 9.86 -12.79 14.50
CA GLU A 20 11.19 -13.04 13.95
C GLU A 20 11.31 -14.41 13.27
N GLY A 21 10.76 -15.44 13.90
CA GLY A 21 10.72 -16.80 13.37
C GLY A 21 9.85 -16.89 12.13
N TRP A 22 8.70 -16.20 12.14
CA TRP A 22 7.80 -16.12 11.00
C TRP A 22 8.45 -15.40 9.82
N LEU A 23 9.09 -14.24 10.01
CA LEU A 23 9.84 -13.53 8.96
C LEU A 23 10.95 -14.42 8.34
N ALA A 24 11.56 -15.27 9.17
CA ALA A 24 12.57 -16.21 8.70
C ALA A 24 11.97 -17.36 7.88
N GLN A 25 10.87 -17.93 8.34
CA GLN A 25 10.14 -19.01 7.68
C GLN A 25 9.61 -18.58 6.32
N GLU A 26 8.96 -17.42 6.26
CA GLU A 26 8.41 -16.85 5.02
C GLU A 26 9.50 -16.23 4.13
N ASN A 27 10.75 -16.18 4.61
CA ASN A 27 11.88 -15.59 3.92
C ASN A 27 11.53 -14.23 3.28
N THR A 28 11.00 -13.33 4.08
CA THR A 28 10.48 -12.04 3.62
C THR A 28 10.88 -10.91 4.57
N SER A 29 10.74 -9.69 4.08
CA SER A 29 10.76 -8.43 4.82
C SER A 29 9.65 -7.54 4.29
N LEU A 30 9.33 -6.46 5.01
CA LEU A 30 8.28 -5.52 4.63
C LEU A 30 8.85 -4.11 4.51
N LEU A 31 8.47 -3.41 3.45
CA LEU A 31 8.60 -1.95 3.35
C LEU A 31 7.24 -1.32 3.54
N PHE A 32 7.18 -0.21 4.29
CA PHE A 32 5.94 0.54 4.46
C PHE A 32 6.19 2.02 4.74
N SER A 33 5.29 2.87 4.24
CA SER A 33 5.32 4.30 4.49
C SER A 33 4.42 4.68 5.66
N MET A 34 4.87 5.56 6.54
CA MET A 34 4.08 5.98 7.71
C MET A 34 4.04 7.51 7.83
N ASN A 35 2.84 8.04 8.09
CA ASN A 35 2.53 9.47 8.28
C ASN A 35 2.90 10.39 7.11
N GLY A 36 3.10 9.85 5.91
CA GLY A 36 3.57 10.62 4.77
C GLY A 36 4.93 11.30 5.00
N LYS A 37 5.79 10.70 5.81
CA LYS A 37 7.15 11.20 6.08
C LYS A 37 8.20 10.17 5.70
N ASN A 38 8.23 9.06 6.43
CA ASN A 38 9.31 8.09 6.38
C ASN A 38 8.85 6.79 5.71
N LEU A 39 9.81 6.13 5.09
CA LEU A 39 9.71 4.74 4.69
C LEU A 39 10.44 3.88 5.71
N PHE A 40 9.80 2.80 6.13
CA PHE A 40 10.33 1.85 7.11
C PHE A 40 10.61 0.51 6.46
N ALA A 41 11.68 -0.13 6.92
CA ALA A 41 12.02 -1.50 6.55
C ALA A 41 11.96 -2.40 7.80
N LEU A 42 10.98 -3.28 7.84
CA LEU A 42 10.87 -4.34 8.84
C LEU A 42 11.53 -5.60 8.29
N GLY A 43 12.60 -6.02 8.92
CA GLY A 43 13.40 -7.17 8.50
C GLY A 43 14.08 -7.86 9.68
N ARG A 44 15.16 -8.57 9.40
CA ARG A 44 15.95 -9.28 10.43
C ARG A 44 17.44 -9.30 10.09
N LYS A 45 18.28 -9.31 11.12
CA LYS A 45 19.72 -9.55 10.98
C LYS A 45 20.02 -11.02 10.66
N ALA A 46 21.28 -11.32 10.39
CA ALA A 46 21.73 -12.70 10.13
C ALA A 46 21.55 -13.62 11.35
N ASP A 47 21.62 -13.09 12.56
CA ASP A 47 21.39 -13.79 13.84
C ASP A 47 19.89 -13.99 14.18
N GLY A 48 18.98 -13.51 13.32
CA GLY A 48 17.54 -13.60 13.48
C GLY A 48 16.89 -12.40 14.18
N GLN A 49 17.66 -11.51 14.83
CA GLN A 49 17.09 -10.35 15.52
C GLN A 49 16.28 -9.47 14.55
N ILE A 50 15.03 -9.13 14.91
CA ILE A 50 14.21 -8.19 14.16
C ILE A 50 14.90 -6.83 14.06
N THR A 51 14.80 -6.21 12.88
CA THR A 51 15.21 -4.83 12.63
C THR A 51 14.03 -4.03 12.12
N LEU A 52 13.98 -2.78 12.54
CA LEU A 52 13.11 -1.75 11.97
C LEU A 52 14.01 -0.56 11.64
N ASP A 53 14.37 -0.45 10.38
CA ASP A 53 15.20 0.66 9.89
C ASP A 53 14.27 1.73 9.29
N ASP A 54 14.54 3.03 9.53
CA ASP A 54 13.77 4.15 8.98
C ASP A 54 14.59 4.98 8.00
N TYR A 55 13.93 5.43 6.93
CA TYR A 55 14.54 6.23 5.87
C TYR A 55 13.70 7.48 5.63
N ASP A 56 14.36 8.64 5.63
CA ASP A 56 13.70 9.89 5.30
C ASP A 56 13.35 9.92 3.81
N CYS A 57 12.07 9.80 3.54
CA CYS A 57 11.49 9.87 2.21
C CYS A 57 10.29 10.81 2.29
N GLU A 58 10.56 12.11 2.35
CA GLU A 58 9.57 13.16 2.54
C GLU A 58 8.30 12.89 1.72
N HIS A 59 7.15 12.80 2.42
CA HIS A 59 5.86 12.50 1.81
C HIS A 59 5.79 11.14 1.07
N ALA A 60 6.39 10.09 1.64
CA ALA A 60 6.21 8.73 1.15
C ALA A 60 4.76 8.27 1.37
N PHE A 61 4.10 7.84 0.30
CA PHE A 61 2.72 7.33 0.30
C PHE A 61 2.63 5.92 -0.28
N ALA A 62 2.01 5.76 -1.46
CA ALA A 62 1.88 4.47 -2.10
C ALA A 62 3.23 3.93 -2.58
N LEU A 63 3.41 2.63 -2.46
CA LEU A 63 4.60 1.94 -2.95
C LEU A 63 4.25 0.55 -3.50
N THR A 64 5.03 0.08 -4.44
CA THR A 64 4.99 -1.30 -4.93
C THR A 64 6.40 -1.77 -5.25
N ALA A 65 6.62 -3.08 -5.15
CA ALA A 65 7.90 -3.70 -5.45
C ALA A 65 7.75 -4.75 -6.56
N ALA A 66 8.72 -4.80 -7.48
CA ALA A 66 8.81 -5.82 -8.50
C ALA A 66 9.96 -6.77 -8.15
N GLN A 67 9.64 -8.06 -7.97
CA GLN A 67 10.60 -9.14 -7.73
C GLN A 67 11.65 -8.84 -6.64
N SER A 68 11.33 -7.98 -5.66
CA SER A 68 12.26 -7.51 -4.62
C SER A 68 13.57 -6.91 -5.18
N GLN A 69 13.55 -6.40 -6.40
CA GLN A 69 14.69 -5.77 -7.09
C GLN A 69 14.41 -4.32 -7.46
N THR A 70 13.19 -4.00 -7.83
CA THR A 70 12.76 -2.64 -8.17
C THR A 70 11.68 -2.19 -7.21
N LEU A 71 11.79 -0.98 -6.71
CA LEU A 71 10.79 -0.32 -5.87
C LEU A 71 10.27 0.91 -6.60
N TYR A 72 8.96 1.06 -6.65
CA TYR A 72 8.30 2.30 -7.06
C TYR A 72 7.65 2.95 -5.85
N LEU A 73 7.95 4.22 -5.63
CA LEU A 73 7.50 4.97 -4.47
C LEU A 73 6.87 6.29 -4.92
N PHE A 74 5.60 6.49 -4.63
CA PHE A 74 4.99 7.81 -4.77
C PHE A 74 5.29 8.66 -3.54
N THR A 75 5.82 9.83 -3.79
CA THR A 75 6.05 10.89 -2.81
C THR A 75 5.09 12.05 -3.06
N ARG A 76 5.37 13.21 -2.54
CA ARG A 76 4.51 14.41 -2.60
C ARG A 76 3.93 14.72 -4.00
N PHE A 77 4.73 14.56 -5.05
CA PHE A 77 4.35 14.88 -6.43
C PHE A 77 5.13 14.08 -7.50
N GLN A 78 5.92 13.09 -7.07
CA GLN A 78 6.78 12.29 -7.94
C GLN A 78 6.58 10.80 -7.68
N ILE A 79 6.70 10.00 -8.73
CA ILE A 79 6.87 8.56 -8.62
C ILE A 79 8.35 8.26 -8.90
N TRP A 80 9.02 7.77 -7.88
CA TRP A 80 10.42 7.36 -7.93
C TRP A 80 10.52 5.89 -8.31
N ARG A 81 11.48 5.58 -9.17
CA ARG A 81 11.96 4.23 -9.41
C ARG A 81 13.30 4.06 -8.73
N MET A 82 13.42 3.04 -7.91
CA MET A 82 14.64 2.68 -7.19
C MET A 82 15.01 1.23 -7.54
N GLU A 83 16.30 0.99 -7.73
CA GLU A 83 16.81 -0.35 -8.07
C GLU A 83 17.70 -0.89 -6.95
N ASN A 84 17.63 -2.19 -6.71
CA ASN A 84 18.58 -2.84 -5.83
C ASN A 84 19.99 -2.80 -6.46
N ALA A 85 20.94 -2.19 -5.74
CA ALA A 85 22.32 -2.03 -6.20
C ALA A 85 23.21 -3.22 -5.85
N LEU A 86 22.76 -4.15 -4.99
CA LEU A 86 23.59 -5.26 -4.54
C LEU A 86 23.43 -6.48 -5.48
N PRO A 87 24.55 -7.05 -5.91
CA PRO A 87 24.52 -8.34 -6.60
C PRO A 87 23.94 -9.45 -5.69
N ALA A 88 23.44 -10.52 -6.31
CA ALA A 88 22.90 -11.66 -5.57
C ALA A 88 23.96 -12.24 -4.59
N GLY A 89 23.54 -12.50 -3.36
CA GLY A 89 24.38 -13.04 -2.31
C GLY A 89 25.33 -12.05 -1.62
N HIS A 90 25.35 -10.79 -2.06
CA HIS A 90 26.16 -9.75 -1.41
C HIS A 90 25.37 -9.00 -0.35
N THR A 91 26.11 -8.45 0.61
CA THR A 91 25.59 -7.57 1.67
C THR A 91 26.46 -6.32 1.80
N THR A 92 25.85 -5.26 2.30
CA THR A 92 26.61 -4.10 2.77
C THR A 92 27.40 -4.44 4.04
N ASP A 93 28.36 -3.60 4.44
CA ASP A 93 29.09 -3.74 5.71
C ASP A 93 28.14 -3.73 6.93
N ALA A 94 26.99 -3.06 6.83
CA ALA A 94 25.95 -3.05 7.84
C ALA A 94 25.04 -4.30 7.83
N GLY A 95 25.25 -5.23 6.89
CA GLY A 95 24.53 -6.49 6.78
C GLY A 95 23.20 -6.41 6.03
N HIS A 96 22.95 -5.36 5.26
CA HIS A 96 21.78 -5.27 4.39
C HIS A 96 22.00 -6.11 3.14
N ASP A 97 21.01 -6.89 2.74
CA ASP A 97 21.04 -7.79 1.56
C ASP A 97 20.27 -7.23 0.35
N ARG A 98 19.69 -6.07 0.49
CA ARG A 98 19.16 -5.21 -0.58
C ARG A 98 19.53 -3.76 -0.26
N LEU A 99 19.92 -3.01 -1.28
CA LEU A 99 20.14 -1.57 -1.19
C LEU A 99 19.45 -0.88 -2.35
N PHE A 100 18.27 -0.34 -2.10
CA PHE A 100 17.50 0.37 -3.12
C PHE A 100 18.07 1.78 -3.34
N VAL A 101 18.46 2.07 -4.57
CA VAL A 101 19.06 3.33 -4.98
C VAL A 101 18.14 4.04 -5.97
N PRO A 102 17.83 5.33 -5.80
CA PRO A 102 17.04 6.09 -6.77
C PRO A 102 17.69 6.09 -8.16
N LYS A 103 16.90 5.80 -9.19
CA LYS A 103 17.36 5.80 -10.59
C LYS A 103 16.64 6.84 -11.44
N SER A 104 15.35 7.01 -11.26
CA SER A 104 14.57 8.01 -12.00
C SER A 104 13.39 8.48 -11.16
N ALA A 105 12.88 9.67 -11.49
CA ALA A 105 11.68 10.22 -10.92
C ALA A 105 10.79 10.85 -12.00
N ASN A 106 9.52 10.51 -12.02
CA ASN A 106 8.53 11.10 -12.90
C ASN A 106 7.65 12.07 -12.11
N THR A 107 7.62 13.33 -12.54
CA THR A 107 6.76 14.34 -11.92
C THR A 107 5.33 14.18 -12.40
N VAL A 108 4.44 13.77 -11.49
CA VAL A 108 3.01 13.54 -11.78
C VAL A 108 2.11 14.63 -11.19
N GLY A 109 2.63 15.44 -10.27
CA GLY A 109 1.86 16.46 -9.56
C GLY A 109 1.28 15.95 -8.23
N ARG A 110 0.63 16.85 -7.48
CA ARG A 110 0.01 16.54 -6.18
C ARG A 110 -1.32 15.82 -6.38
N LEU A 111 -1.26 14.53 -6.71
CA LEU A 111 -2.44 13.72 -7.06
C LEU A 111 -3.02 12.93 -5.90
N GLY A 112 -2.28 12.81 -4.77
CA GLY A 112 -2.73 12.01 -3.63
C GLY A 112 -2.91 10.54 -3.96
N ILE A 113 -2.00 9.96 -4.75
CA ILE A 113 -2.07 8.59 -5.26
C ILE A 113 -2.17 7.59 -4.09
N PRO A 114 -3.30 6.87 -3.93
CA PRO A 114 -3.47 5.91 -2.84
C PRO A 114 -2.92 4.53 -3.20
N ASP A 115 -2.81 4.23 -4.49
CA ASP A 115 -2.44 2.90 -4.98
C ASP A 115 -1.72 2.96 -6.32
N LEU A 116 -0.67 2.15 -6.47
CA LEU A 116 0.10 2.03 -7.71
C LEU A 116 0.54 0.57 -7.92
N ALA A 117 0.66 0.18 -9.17
CA ALA A 117 1.05 -1.17 -9.57
C ALA A 117 1.80 -1.15 -10.91
N LEU A 118 2.28 -2.32 -11.32
CA LEU A 118 2.80 -2.53 -12.67
C LEU A 118 1.76 -3.29 -13.48
N ASP A 119 1.56 -2.86 -14.72
CA ASP A 119 0.76 -3.60 -15.68
C ASP A 119 1.53 -4.80 -16.29
N ALA A 120 0.90 -5.50 -17.23
CA ALA A 120 1.49 -6.67 -17.87
C ALA A 120 2.79 -6.38 -18.64
N ASP A 121 2.98 -5.15 -19.09
CA ASP A 121 4.15 -4.69 -19.82
C ASP A 121 5.23 -4.10 -18.88
N GLY A 122 4.97 -4.09 -17.57
CA GLY A 122 5.84 -3.50 -16.56
C GLY A 122 5.73 -1.98 -16.45
N ALA A 123 4.75 -1.36 -17.10
CA ALA A 123 4.52 0.07 -16.97
C ALA A 123 3.82 0.41 -15.65
N VAL A 124 4.19 1.56 -15.07
CA VAL A 124 3.58 2.02 -13.82
C VAL A 124 2.18 2.59 -14.10
N ILE A 125 1.20 1.98 -13.46
CA ILE A 125 -0.19 2.47 -13.43
C ILE A 125 -0.58 2.84 -12.00
N PHE A 126 -1.49 3.78 -11.84
CA PHE A 126 -1.88 4.28 -10.53
C PHE A 126 -3.31 4.83 -10.49
N ILE A 127 -3.87 4.81 -9.32
CA ILE A 127 -5.15 5.47 -9.01
C ILE A 127 -4.93 6.97 -8.88
N ASN A 128 -5.75 7.75 -9.56
CA ASN A 128 -5.69 9.22 -9.57
C ASN A 128 -7.03 9.81 -9.11
N PRO A 129 -7.24 9.98 -7.80
CA PRO A 129 -8.48 10.53 -7.26
C PRO A 129 -8.74 11.96 -7.75
N GLY A 130 -7.69 12.78 -7.84
CA GLY A 130 -7.80 14.18 -8.28
C GLY A 130 -8.31 14.38 -9.71
N PHE A 131 -8.35 13.31 -10.52
CA PHE A 131 -8.88 13.29 -11.87
C PHE A 131 -9.86 12.12 -12.11
N ASN A 132 -10.25 11.41 -11.07
CA ASN A 132 -11.23 10.31 -11.09
C ASN A 132 -10.93 9.23 -12.14
N CYS A 133 -9.68 8.82 -12.27
CA CYS A 133 -9.28 7.87 -13.30
C CYS A 133 -8.18 6.91 -12.82
N ILE A 134 -7.99 5.82 -13.54
CA ILE A 134 -6.73 5.08 -13.56
C ILE A 134 -5.83 5.81 -14.55
N SER A 135 -4.58 6.01 -14.16
CA SER A 135 -3.57 6.68 -14.97
C SER A 135 -2.34 5.80 -15.13
N ARG A 136 -1.55 6.06 -16.15
CA ARG A 136 -0.18 5.55 -16.31
C ARG A 136 0.82 6.70 -16.43
N LEU A 137 2.08 6.41 -16.16
CA LEU A 137 3.17 7.33 -16.47
C LEU A 137 3.23 7.58 -17.98
N ASP A 138 3.55 8.82 -18.36
CA ASP A 138 3.68 9.26 -19.76
C ASP A 138 4.96 10.06 -19.93
N GLU A 139 5.62 9.91 -21.08
CA GLU A 139 6.89 10.60 -21.35
C GLU A 139 6.72 12.09 -21.62
N ARG A 140 5.56 12.49 -22.16
CA ARG A 140 5.25 13.86 -22.56
C ARG A 140 4.39 14.61 -21.55
N TYR A 141 3.46 13.87 -20.91
CA TYR A 141 2.50 14.44 -19.96
C TYR A 141 2.79 13.94 -18.54
N ASN A 142 2.27 14.62 -17.55
CA ASN A 142 2.38 14.16 -16.15
C ASN A 142 1.76 12.78 -15.95
N PHE A 143 0.72 12.44 -16.72
CA PHE A 143 0.10 11.13 -16.79
C PHE A 143 -0.80 11.03 -18.03
N ALA A 144 -1.08 9.80 -18.45
CA ALA A 144 -2.12 9.48 -19.42
C ALA A 144 -3.26 8.73 -18.74
N PRO A 145 -4.52 9.17 -18.84
CA PRO A 145 -5.66 8.44 -18.28
C PRO A 145 -5.92 7.18 -19.11
N LEU A 146 -6.23 6.07 -18.41
CA LEU A 146 -6.54 4.77 -19.02
C LEU A 146 -8.02 4.41 -18.91
N TRP A 147 -8.66 4.78 -17.81
CA TRP A 147 -10.05 4.46 -17.54
C TRP A 147 -10.61 5.41 -16.49
N GLN A 148 -11.90 5.68 -16.56
CA GLN A 148 -12.67 6.39 -15.52
C GLN A 148 -14.00 5.68 -15.26
N PRO A 149 -14.61 5.88 -14.07
CA PRO A 149 -15.89 5.27 -13.77
C PRO A 149 -16.99 5.69 -14.75
N PRO A 150 -17.90 4.77 -15.13
CA PRO A 150 -18.95 5.05 -16.12
C PRO A 150 -19.98 6.10 -15.68
N PHE A 151 -20.05 6.41 -14.39
CA PHE A 151 -20.92 7.46 -13.86
C PHE A 151 -20.30 8.87 -13.95
N MET A 152 -19.07 9.02 -14.45
CA MET A 152 -18.48 10.33 -14.68
C MET A 152 -19.15 11.02 -15.89
N PRO A 153 -19.34 12.37 -15.84
CA PRO A 153 -20.20 13.08 -16.78
C PRO A 153 -19.61 13.21 -18.20
N THR A 154 -18.31 13.05 -18.36
CA THR A 154 -17.61 13.24 -19.64
C THR A 154 -16.77 12.02 -19.98
N PRO A 155 -17.23 11.09 -20.84
CA PRO A 155 -16.50 9.86 -21.15
C PRO A 155 -15.16 10.11 -21.88
N ASP A 156 -15.05 11.19 -22.64
CA ASP A 156 -13.88 11.45 -23.50
C ASP A 156 -12.77 12.27 -22.84
N ARG A 157 -12.96 12.71 -21.60
CA ARG A 157 -11.97 13.46 -20.85
C ARG A 157 -12.18 13.35 -19.34
N VAL A 158 -11.08 13.36 -18.60
CA VAL A 158 -11.13 13.26 -17.13
C VAL A 158 -11.65 14.56 -16.50
N THR A 159 -12.40 14.40 -15.42
CA THR A 159 -12.91 15.50 -14.60
C THR A 159 -11.89 15.84 -13.52
N LYS A 160 -11.45 17.10 -13.48
CA LYS A 160 -10.57 17.61 -12.41
C LYS A 160 -11.37 17.84 -11.13
N GLY A 161 -10.80 17.43 -10.02
CA GLY A 161 -11.38 17.46 -8.68
C GLY A 161 -11.82 16.07 -8.23
N ASP A 162 -11.64 15.78 -6.97
CA ASP A 162 -11.96 14.47 -6.39
C ASP A 162 -13.48 14.32 -6.18
N CYS A 163 -14.13 13.60 -7.09
CA CYS A 163 -15.59 13.43 -7.07
C CYS A 163 -16.03 12.19 -6.30
N CYS A 164 -15.39 11.05 -6.57
CA CYS A 164 -15.81 9.74 -6.06
C CYS A 164 -14.78 9.10 -5.12
N HIS A 165 -13.59 9.66 -5.02
CA HIS A 165 -12.46 9.16 -4.25
C HIS A 165 -12.09 7.72 -4.59
N LEU A 166 -11.53 7.52 -5.79
CA LEU A 166 -10.94 6.24 -6.17
C LEU A 166 -9.84 5.88 -5.18
N SER A 167 -9.83 4.65 -4.67
CA SER A 167 -9.03 4.27 -3.50
C SER A 167 -8.13 3.05 -3.68
N GLY A 168 -8.34 2.28 -4.74
CA GLY A 168 -7.50 1.11 -5.02
C GLY A 168 -7.89 0.39 -6.29
N MET A 169 -7.01 -0.49 -6.78
CA MET A 169 -7.25 -1.31 -7.96
C MET A 169 -6.75 -2.75 -7.76
N ALA A 170 -7.45 -3.71 -8.34
CA ALA A 170 -7.06 -5.10 -8.41
C ALA A 170 -6.62 -5.47 -9.81
N LEU A 171 -5.45 -6.10 -9.92
CA LEU A 171 -4.92 -6.60 -11.18
C LEU A 171 -4.97 -8.13 -11.20
N ARG A 172 -5.29 -8.68 -12.37
CA ARG A 172 -5.13 -10.09 -12.68
C ARG A 172 -4.29 -10.21 -13.93
N GLU A 173 -3.18 -10.92 -13.84
CA GLU A 173 -2.23 -11.07 -14.96
C GLU A 173 -1.76 -9.71 -15.53
N GLY A 174 -1.49 -8.73 -14.62
CA GLY A 174 -1.06 -7.38 -14.98
C GLY A 174 -2.15 -6.48 -15.61
N ARG A 175 -3.41 -6.94 -15.67
CA ARG A 175 -4.53 -6.15 -16.17
C ARG A 175 -5.45 -5.74 -15.03
N VAL A 176 -5.81 -4.47 -14.97
CA VAL A 176 -6.79 -4.00 -13.98
C VAL A 176 -8.13 -4.64 -14.27
N THR A 177 -8.74 -5.20 -13.23
CA THR A 177 -10.05 -5.85 -13.30
C THR A 177 -11.09 -5.13 -12.46
N HIS A 178 -10.71 -4.69 -11.25
CA HIS A 178 -11.64 -4.03 -10.33
C HIS A 178 -11.02 -2.77 -9.76
N VAL A 179 -11.88 -1.80 -9.45
CA VAL A 179 -11.51 -0.52 -8.84
C VAL A 179 -12.47 -0.20 -7.70
N SER A 180 -11.92 0.20 -6.55
CA SER A 180 -12.70 0.67 -5.41
C SER A 180 -12.81 2.18 -5.39
N SER A 181 -13.97 2.69 -4.95
CA SER A 181 -14.22 4.10 -4.70
C SER A 181 -15.09 4.30 -3.47
N TYR A 182 -15.02 5.50 -2.85
CA TYR A 182 -15.81 5.83 -1.68
C TYR A 182 -17.27 6.13 -1.99
N ALA A 183 -17.55 6.54 -3.24
CA ALA A 183 -18.90 6.84 -3.68
C ALA A 183 -19.03 6.76 -5.20
N GLN A 184 -20.26 6.62 -5.67
CA GLN A 184 -20.63 6.81 -7.07
C GLN A 184 -21.09 8.26 -7.29
N SER A 185 -20.16 9.22 -7.15
CA SER A 185 -20.47 10.64 -7.28
C SER A 185 -19.74 11.27 -8.45
N PRO A 186 -20.45 12.01 -9.34
CA PRO A 186 -19.84 12.82 -10.37
C PRO A 186 -19.51 14.27 -9.92
N VAL A 187 -19.81 14.62 -8.67
CA VAL A 187 -19.66 15.96 -8.13
C VAL A 187 -18.39 16.05 -7.28
N VAL A 188 -17.60 17.10 -7.46
CA VAL A 188 -16.38 17.35 -6.66
C VAL A 188 -16.72 17.34 -5.17
N ASP A 189 -15.91 16.62 -4.39
CA ASP A 189 -16.14 16.37 -2.96
C ASP A 189 -17.43 15.60 -2.61
N GLY A 190 -18.16 15.13 -3.60
CA GLY A 190 -19.44 14.44 -3.37
C GLY A 190 -19.32 13.14 -2.56
N TRP A 191 -18.14 12.49 -2.61
CA TRP A 191 -17.86 11.32 -1.79
C TRP A 191 -17.95 11.59 -0.28
N LYS A 192 -17.72 12.84 0.17
CA LYS A 192 -17.80 13.22 1.59
C LYS A 192 -19.20 13.04 2.18
N ASN A 193 -20.22 13.12 1.33
CA ASN A 193 -21.62 12.93 1.73
C ASN A 193 -22.04 11.47 1.77
N ALA A 194 -21.18 10.54 1.34
CA ALA A 194 -21.48 9.12 1.19
C ALA A 194 -20.43 8.23 1.85
N ILE A 195 -19.74 8.71 2.86
CA ILE A 195 -18.64 7.99 3.53
C ILE A 195 -19.09 6.64 4.10
N GLN A 196 -20.30 6.58 4.68
CA GLN A 196 -20.90 5.34 5.15
C GLN A 196 -21.75 4.71 4.06
N ASN A 197 -21.48 3.45 3.75
CA ASN A 197 -22.24 2.63 2.81
C ASN A 197 -22.33 3.17 1.37
N GLY A 198 -21.63 4.26 1.05
CA GLY A 198 -21.57 4.80 -0.32
C GLY A 198 -20.49 4.16 -1.18
N GLY A 199 -19.59 3.43 -0.56
CA GLY A 199 -18.46 2.82 -1.24
C GLY A 199 -18.86 1.68 -2.17
N VAL A 200 -18.09 1.53 -3.24
CA VAL A 200 -18.33 0.54 -4.29
C VAL A 200 -17.03 -0.08 -4.78
N LEU A 201 -17.10 -1.35 -5.16
CA LEU A 201 -16.10 -2.01 -5.96
C LEU A 201 -16.69 -2.29 -7.36
N LEU A 202 -16.09 -1.73 -8.39
CA LEU A 202 -16.51 -1.81 -9.78
C LEU A 202 -15.66 -2.82 -10.55
N ASP A 203 -16.29 -3.68 -11.34
CA ASP A 203 -15.64 -4.40 -12.42
C ASP A 203 -15.47 -3.45 -13.62
N ILE A 204 -14.24 -3.20 -14.05
CA ILE A 204 -13.97 -2.22 -15.13
C ILE A 204 -14.47 -2.69 -16.51
N ALA A 205 -14.62 -3.99 -16.71
CA ALA A 205 -15.17 -4.58 -17.92
C ALA A 205 -16.71 -4.68 -17.89
N GLY A 206 -17.32 -4.47 -16.71
CA GLY A 206 -18.76 -4.55 -16.53
C GLY A 206 -19.34 -5.97 -16.67
N HIS A 207 -18.53 -7.00 -16.44
CA HIS A 207 -18.94 -8.39 -16.56
C HIS A 207 -19.59 -8.93 -15.27
N SER A 208 -19.38 -8.26 -14.15
CA SER A 208 -19.94 -8.64 -12.85
C SER A 208 -20.70 -7.48 -12.20
N GLU A 209 -21.62 -7.84 -11.31
CA GLU A 209 -22.35 -6.85 -10.51
C GLU A 209 -21.39 -6.10 -9.59
N PRO A 210 -21.55 -4.77 -9.41
CA PRO A 210 -20.76 -4.01 -8.47
C PRO A 210 -21.04 -4.44 -7.03
N VAL A 211 -20.01 -4.46 -6.19
CA VAL A 211 -20.20 -4.59 -4.74
C VAL A 211 -20.56 -3.23 -4.17
N LEU A 212 -21.73 -3.12 -3.61
CA LEU A 212 -22.29 -1.87 -3.05
C LEU A 212 -22.26 -1.88 -1.52
N GLY A 213 -22.52 -0.74 -0.90
CA GLY A 213 -22.71 -0.62 0.55
C GLY A 213 -21.42 -0.71 1.35
N LEU A 214 -20.28 -0.54 0.72
CA LEU A 214 -18.98 -0.50 1.41
C LEU A 214 -18.77 0.85 2.10
N THR A 215 -17.94 0.86 3.13
CA THR A 215 -17.56 2.08 3.86
C THR A 215 -16.08 2.35 3.68
N MET A 216 -15.75 3.28 2.78
CA MET A 216 -14.37 3.65 2.44
C MET A 216 -13.52 2.44 2.05
N PRO A 217 -13.88 1.67 1.00
CA PRO A 217 -13.14 0.47 0.61
C PRO A 217 -11.73 0.82 0.10
N HIS A 218 -10.75 -0.07 0.34
CA HIS A 218 -9.36 0.09 -0.13
C HIS A 218 -8.75 -1.24 -0.60
N ALA A 219 -7.67 -1.10 -1.36
CA ALA A 219 -6.74 -2.15 -1.70
C ALA A 219 -7.41 -3.46 -2.16
N PRO A 220 -8.30 -3.45 -3.16
CA PRO A 220 -8.74 -4.71 -3.77
C PRO A 220 -7.54 -5.43 -4.36
N ARG A 221 -7.40 -6.75 -4.10
CA ARG A 221 -6.27 -7.56 -4.59
C ARG A 221 -6.72 -8.97 -4.92
N TRP A 222 -6.30 -9.47 -6.06
CA TRP A 222 -6.40 -10.88 -6.38
C TRP A 222 -5.28 -11.67 -5.70
N HIS A 223 -5.65 -12.77 -5.05
CA HIS A 223 -4.72 -13.72 -4.47
C HIS A 223 -5.31 -15.13 -4.50
N ASN A 224 -4.56 -16.10 -5.05
CA ASN A 224 -4.99 -17.50 -5.21
C ASN A 224 -6.39 -17.64 -5.82
N GLY A 225 -6.68 -16.87 -6.88
CA GLY A 225 -7.97 -16.92 -7.57
C GLY A 225 -9.14 -16.25 -6.83
N GLN A 226 -8.90 -15.72 -5.64
CA GLN A 226 -9.89 -15.03 -4.82
C GLN A 226 -9.61 -13.51 -4.82
N LEU A 227 -10.66 -12.71 -4.96
CA LEU A 227 -10.58 -11.25 -4.78
C LEU A 227 -10.77 -10.90 -3.31
N TRP A 228 -9.84 -10.14 -2.76
CA TRP A 228 -9.84 -9.64 -1.40
C TRP A 228 -10.00 -8.13 -1.37
N LEU A 229 -10.57 -7.61 -0.28
CA LEU A 229 -10.86 -6.19 -0.14
C LEU A 229 -10.80 -5.78 1.34
N MET A 230 -10.45 -4.53 1.59
CA MET A 230 -10.58 -3.88 2.88
C MET A 230 -11.79 -2.96 2.88
N ASN A 231 -12.74 -3.19 3.77
CA ASN A 231 -13.85 -2.29 4.10
C ASN A 231 -13.39 -1.41 5.28
N SER A 232 -12.63 -0.37 4.96
CA SER A 232 -11.74 0.31 5.92
C SER A 232 -12.47 1.05 7.02
N GLY A 233 -13.62 1.66 6.70
CA GLY A 233 -14.42 2.41 7.68
C GLY A 233 -15.12 1.53 8.71
N THR A 234 -15.22 0.22 8.47
CA THR A 234 -15.70 -0.79 9.41
C THR A 234 -14.57 -1.57 10.09
N GLY A 235 -13.33 -1.44 9.59
CA GLY A 235 -12.18 -2.21 10.05
C GLY A 235 -12.20 -3.66 9.59
N GLU A 236 -12.88 -3.97 8.49
CA GLU A 236 -13.03 -5.33 7.98
C GLU A 236 -12.08 -5.62 6.82
N PHE A 237 -11.53 -6.82 6.82
CA PHE A 237 -10.82 -7.43 5.71
C PHE A 237 -11.54 -8.72 5.32
N GLY A 238 -11.78 -8.93 4.04
CA GLY A 238 -12.57 -10.07 3.59
C GLY A 238 -12.46 -10.37 2.11
N ARG A 239 -13.27 -11.33 1.68
CA ARG A 239 -13.37 -11.83 0.31
C ARG A 239 -14.49 -11.14 -0.44
N VAL A 240 -14.39 -11.13 -1.74
CA VAL A 240 -15.45 -10.67 -2.63
C VAL A 240 -15.94 -11.86 -3.46
N ASP A 241 -17.20 -12.18 -3.33
CA ASP A 241 -17.91 -13.03 -4.30
C ASP A 241 -18.28 -12.15 -5.50
N VAL A 242 -17.44 -12.20 -6.54
CA VAL A 242 -17.63 -11.39 -7.74
C VAL A 242 -18.87 -11.77 -8.54
N THR A 243 -19.35 -13.01 -8.39
CA THR A 243 -20.54 -13.50 -9.09
C THR A 243 -21.83 -12.91 -8.47
N ARG A 244 -21.84 -12.76 -7.15
CA ARG A 244 -22.98 -12.25 -6.40
C ARG A 244 -22.90 -10.76 -6.10
N GLY A 245 -21.74 -10.13 -6.34
CA GLY A 245 -21.50 -8.74 -5.95
C GLY A 245 -21.52 -8.52 -4.43
N VAL A 246 -20.95 -9.46 -3.65
CA VAL A 246 -21.05 -9.44 -2.18
C VAL A 246 -19.66 -9.44 -1.55
N PHE A 247 -19.47 -8.57 -0.55
CA PHE A 247 -18.31 -8.60 0.33
C PHE A 247 -18.58 -9.49 1.53
N GLU A 248 -17.67 -10.43 1.80
CA GLU A 248 -17.73 -11.39 2.90
C GLU A 248 -16.58 -11.13 3.87
N PRO A 249 -16.86 -10.53 5.06
CA PRO A 249 -15.83 -10.28 6.05
C PRO A 249 -15.19 -11.58 6.58
N VAL A 250 -13.87 -11.62 6.66
CA VAL A 250 -13.09 -12.72 7.27
C VAL A 250 -12.50 -12.27 8.60
N LEU A 251 -11.98 -11.05 8.66
CA LEU A 251 -11.38 -10.46 9.86
C LEU A 251 -11.96 -9.08 10.14
N ARG A 252 -12.05 -8.73 11.43
CA ARG A 252 -12.33 -7.38 11.90
C ARG A 252 -11.23 -6.94 12.85
N VAL A 253 -10.63 -5.77 12.59
CA VAL A 253 -9.53 -5.23 13.36
C VAL A 253 -9.85 -3.84 13.91
N SER A 254 -9.18 -3.46 14.99
CA SER A 254 -9.34 -2.15 15.64
C SER A 254 -8.44 -1.13 14.96
N GLY A 255 -8.73 -0.79 13.70
CA GLY A 255 -7.95 0.19 12.94
C GLY A 255 -8.55 0.43 11.56
N PHE A 256 -8.25 1.58 10.99
CA PHE A 256 -8.60 1.91 9.61
C PHE A 256 -7.61 1.20 8.68
N VAL A 257 -8.06 0.12 8.04
CA VAL A 257 -7.20 -0.70 7.17
C VAL A 257 -7.11 -0.09 5.78
N ARG A 258 -5.90 0.27 5.32
CA ARG A 258 -5.73 1.03 4.08
C ARG A 258 -4.90 0.31 3.02
N CYS A 259 -3.87 -0.40 3.40
CA CYS A 259 -3.03 -1.13 2.46
C CYS A 259 -2.76 -2.56 2.88
N LEU A 260 -2.53 -3.38 1.89
CA LEU A 260 -2.40 -4.81 2.01
C LEU A 260 -1.33 -5.32 1.04
N CYS A 261 -0.54 -6.30 1.46
CA CYS A 261 0.23 -7.15 0.56
C CYS A 261 0.16 -8.61 1.01
N PHE A 262 0.20 -9.52 0.06
CA PHE A 262 0.23 -10.96 0.34
C PHE A 262 1.66 -11.46 0.53
N ILE A 263 1.82 -12.50 1.36
CA ILE A 263 3.11 -13.14 1.67
C ILE A 263 2.91 -14.64 1.54
N GLY A 264 3.61 -15.23 0.57
CA GLY A 264 3.35 -16.61 0.18
C GLY A 264 1.88 -16.82 -0.19
N ASP A 265 1.38 -18.02 0.01
CA ASP A 265 -0.01 -18.39 -0.31
C ASP A 265 -0.96 -18.21 0.89
N HIS A 266 -0.42 -18.13 2.11
CA HIS A 266 -1.19 -18.28 3.35
C HIS A 266 -1.38 -17.00 4.15
N TYR A 267 -0.58 -15.95 3.88
CA TYR A 267 -0.58 -14.76 4.72
C TYR A 267 -0.88 -13.47 3.96
N ALA A 268 -1.49 -12.53 4.67
CA ALA A 268 -1.63 -11.15 4.25
C ALA A 268 -1.12 -10.20 5.34
N ALA A 269 -0.28 -9.23 4.98
CA ALA A 269 0.04 -8.12 5.84
C ALA A 269 -0.98 -7.01 5.62
N LEU A 270 -1.66 -6.61 6.69
CA LEU A 270 -2.68 -5.56 6.72
C LEU A 270 -2.15 -4.37 7.50
N ALA A 271 -2.23 -3.18 6.94
CA ALA A 271 -1.87 -1.97 7.67
C ALA A 271 -3.10 -1.37 8.34
N ALA A 272 -3.14 -1.43 9.67
CA ALA A 272 -4.13 -0.77 10.50
C ALA A 272 -3.62 0.63 10.91
N SER A 273 -4.45 1.64 10.76
CA SER A 273 -4.15 3.04 11.03
C SER A 273 -5.16 3.64 12.00
N ILE A 274 -4.82 4.77 12.61
CA ILE A 274 -5.79 5.60 13.29
C ILE A 274 -6.74 6.16 12.21
N PRO A 275 -8.08 6.11 12.40
CA PRO A 275 -9.02 6.67 11.43
C PRO A 275 -8.75 8.14 11.15
N PRO A 276 -8.96 8.62 9.91
CA PRO A 276 -8.73 10.00 9.54
C PRO A 276 -9.47 10.98 10.45
N ASP A 277 -8.85 12.11 10.76
CA ASP A 277 -9.48 13.21 11.49
C ASP A 277 -10.40 13.99 10.54
N GLY A 278 -11.47 14.58 11.08
CA GLY A 278 -12.46 15.37 10.36
C GLY A 278 -13.88 15.06 10.80
N GLU A 279 -14.77 16.05 10.73
CA GLU A 279 -16.17 15.89 11.09
C GLU A 279 -16.87 14.86 10.21
N GLU A 280 -16.52 14.81 8.94
CA GLU A 280 -17.00 13.84 7.97
C GLU A 280 -16.71 12.38 8.36
N PHE A 281 -15.64 12.13 9.10
CA PHE A 281 -15.23 10.79 9.56
C PHE A 281 -15.73 10.46 10.98
N ALA A 282 -16.39 11.38 11.66
CA ALA A 282 -16.84 11.19 13.05
C ALA A 282 -17.84 10.04 13.19
N SER A 283 -18.65 9.81 12.16
CA SER A 283 -19.70 8.80 12.14
C SER A 283 -19.23 7.40 11.69
N LEU A 284 -17.94 7.19 11.39
CA LEU A 284 -17.45 5.90 10.95
C LEU A 284 -17.79 4.79 11.96
N PRO A 285 -18.30 3.63 11.50
CA PRO A 285 -18.62 2.49 12.38
C PRO A 285 -17.46 2.09 13.27
N LEU A 286 -16.22 2.15 12.74
CA LEU A 286 -15.01 1.86 13.47
C LEU A 286 -14.82 2.73 14.73
N ARG A 287 -15.27 4.00 14.71
CA ARG A 287 -15.20 4.91 15.87
C ARG A 287 -16.28 4.63 16.91
N GLN A 288 -17.41 4.07 16.49
CA GLN A 288 -18.56 3.81 17.36
C GLN A 288 -18.41 2.51 18.16
N ASN A 289 -17.57 1.58 17.70
CA ASN A 289 -17.38 0.26 18.33
C ASN A 289 -16.57 0.29 19.64
N GLY A 290 -16.17 1.45 20.16
CA GLY A 290 -15.44 1.61 21.43
C GLY A 290 -14.02 1.02 21.47
N ALA A 291 -13.58 0.38 20.41
CA ALA A 291 -12.23 -0.13 20.30
C ALA A 291 -11.24 1.04 20.10
N LYS A 292 -10.10 1.00 20.79
CA LYS A 292 -9.03 1.97 20.59
C LYS A 292 -8.31 1.64 19.28
N PRO A 293 -8.35 2.53 18.28
CA PRO A 293 -7.61 2.31 17.05
C PRO A 293 -6.11 2.20 17.32
N THR A 294 -5.43 1.31 16.60
CA THR A 294 -3.99 1.12 16.70
C THR A 294 -3.33 1.38 15.35
N CYS A 295 -2.10 1.91 15.37
CA CYS A 295 -1.24 1.94 14.20
C CYS A 295 -0.37 0.67 14.23
N ALA A 296 -0.60 -0.24 13.29
CA ALA A 296 0.07 -1.54 13.31
C ALA A 296 0.11 -2.19 11.93
N ILE A 297 1.09 -3.07 11.72
CA ILE A 297 1.05 -4.10 10.68
C ILE A 297 0.55 -5.38 11.35
N LEU A 298 -0.49 -5.96 10.79
CA LEU A 298 -1.15 -7.18 11.24
C LEU A 298 -0.91 -8.27 10.21
N ILE A 299 -0.32 -9.37 10.61
CA ILE A 299 -0.14 -10.53 9.75
C ILE A 299 -1.34 -11.45 9.94
N ALA A 300 -2.20 -11.49 8.93
CA ALA A 300 -3.38 -12.33 8.90
C ALA A 300 -3.05 -13.70 8.30
N ASP A 301 -3.43 -14.76 9.00
CA ASP A 301 -3.48 -16.13 8.47
C ASP A 301 -4.80 -16.28 7.71
N LEU A 302 -4.72 -16.51 6.42
CA LEU A 302 -5.87 -16.55 5.51
C LEU A 302 -6.70 -17.84 5.62
N GLU A 303 -6.09 -18.93 6.10
CA GLU A 303 -6.77 -20.20 6.30
C GLU A 303 -7.55 -20.19 7.61
N ARG A 304 -6.92 -19.68 8.69
CA ARG A 304 -7.53 -19.66 10.02
C ARG A 304 -8.46 -18.47 10.23
N GLY A 305 -8.31 -17.41 9.42
CA GLY A 305 -9.07 -16.18 9.60
C GLY A 305 -8.72 -15.46 10.91
N GLU A 306 -7.46 -15.47 11.33
CA GLU A 306 -6.97 -14.84 12.56
C GLU A 306 -5.69 -14.05 12.35
N ILE A 307 -5.35 -13.16 13.31
CA ILE A 307 -4.07 -12.44 13.30
C ILE A 307 -2.99 -13.32 13.95
N ALA A 308 -2.04 -13.76 13.15
CA ALA A 308 -0.92 -14.58 13.61
C ALA A 308 0.16 -13.75 14.30
N HIS A 309 0.52 -12.58 13.74
CA HIS A 309 1.56 -11.71 14.29
C HIS A 309 1.21 -10.24 14.14
N THR A 310 1.87 -9.40 14.97
CA THR A 310 1.69 -7.95 14.94
C THR A 310 3.02 -7.21 15.08
N ALA A 311 3.13 -6.08 14.36
CA ALA A 311 4.11 -5.04 14.61
C ALA A 311 3.34 -3.75 14.92
N SER A 312 3.32 -3.35 16.19
CA SER A 312 2.53 -2.21 16.68
C SER A 312 3.40 -0.99 16.90
N PHE A 313 2.89 0.18 16.52
CA PHE A 313 3.58 1.47 16.60
C PHE A 313 2.81 2.40 17.53
N PHE A 314 3.54 3.13 18.40
CA PHE A 314 2.97 3.97 19.42
C PHE A 314 3.62 5.35 19.39
N GLY A 315 2.95 6.32 20.02
CA GLY A 315 3.38 7.70 20.09
C GLY A 315 2.54 8.63 19.22
N LYS A 316 2.76 9.93 19.40
CA LYS A 316 1.98 10.99 18.74
C LYS A 316 2.07 10.93 17.21
N ASN A 317 3.20 10.42 16.72
CA ASN A 317 3.51 10.36 15.29
C ASN A 317 3.20 8.98 14.65
N ALA A 318 2.72 8.00 15.42
CA ALA A 318 2.34 6.68 14.88
C ALA A 318 0.83 6.68 14.56
N ARG A 319 0.44 7.17 13.37
CA ARG A 319 -0.97 7.36 13.03
C ARG A 319 -1.43 6.60 11.80
N GLU A 320 -0.75 6.77 10.67
CA GLU A 320 -1.22 6.26 9.38
C GLU A 320 -0.11 5.54 8.62
N ILE A 321 -0.42 4.37 8.11
CA ILE A 321 0.40 3.61 7.15
C ILE A 321 -0.31 3.71 5.79
N PHE A 322 0.35 4.32 4.80
CA PHE A 322 -0.26 4.63 3.50
C PHE A 322 0.02 3.60 2.42
N GLY A 323 1.20 3.01 2.41
CA GLY A 323 1.62 2.02 1.44
C GLY A 323 2.47 0.93 2.07
N MET A 324 2.41 -0.27 1.53
CA MET A 324 3.18 -1.42 2.01
C MET A 324 3.49 -2.38 0.88
N ALA A 325 4.69 -2.96 0.90
CA ALA A 325 5.10 -4.03 0.00
C ALA A 325 5.89 -5.11 0.75
N ALA A 326 5.62 -6.37 0.43
CA ALA A 326 6.46 -7.49 0.81
C ALA A 326 7.66 -7.61 -0.13
N LEU A 327 8.79 -8.01 0.41
CA LEU A 327 10.02 -8.27 -0.33
C LEU A 327 10.45 -9.74 -0.12
N PRO A 328 9.85 -10.69 -0.86
CA PRO A 328 10.26 -12.10 -0.80
C PRO A 328 11.74 -12.26 -1.11
N GLY A 329 12.43 -13.10 -0.34
CA GLY A 329 13.87 -13.35 -0.49
C GLY A 329 14.76 -12.23 0.01
N ALA A 330 14.22 -11.13 0.55
CA ALA A 330 14.98 -10.09 1.22
C ALA A 330 14.88 -10.24 2.75
N ARG A 331 16.02 -10.16 3.40
CA ARG A 331 16.12 -10.31 4.85
C ARG A 331 16.16 -8.97 5.57
N ARG A 332 17.01 -8.07 5.13
CA ARG A 332 17.19 -6.73 5.70
C ARG A 332 17.41 -5.71 4.59
N PRO A 333 16.34 -5.21 3.97
CA PRO A 333 16.46 -4.20 2.92
C PRO A 333 16.86 -2.85 3.49
N ALA A 334 17.61 -2.09 2.69
CA ALA A 334 17.97 -0.71 2.94
C ALA A 334 17.64 0.16 1.73
N LEU A 335 17.53 1.46 1.97
CA LEU A 335 17.34 2.46 0.93
C LEU A 335 18.36 3.58 1.07
N VAL A 336 18.79 4.13 -0.06
CA VAL A 336 19.44 5.42 -0.11
C VAL A 336 18.35 6.50 -0.07
N PRO A 337 18.28 7.35 0.98
CA PRO A 337 17.24 8.36 1.09
C PRO A 337 17.27 9.34 -0.09
N LEU A 338 16.09 9.76 -0.55
CA LEU A 338 15.91 10.54 -1.79
C LEU A 338 16.65 11.90 -1.79
N HIS A 339 16.85 12.48 -0.62
CA HIS A 339 17.50 13.79 -0.43
C HIS A 339 18.87 13.70 0.26
N SER A 340 19.43 12.49 0.33
CA SER A 340 20.74 12.25 0.92
C SER A 340 21.86 12.50 -0.08
N ASP A 341 22.97 13.09 0.37
CA ASP A 341 24.20 13.20 -0.44
C ASP A 341 24.73 11.82 -0.89
N ALA A 342 24.38 10.76 -0.20
CA ALA A 342 24.74 9.39 -0.58
C ALA A 342 24.26 9.01 -1.99
N ILE A 343 23.18 9.62 -2.50
CA ILE A 343 22.68 9.40 -3.88
C ILE A 343 23.74 9.72 -4.94
N GLN A 344 24.65 10.66 -4.64
CA GLN A 344 25.70 11.09 -5.56
C GLN A 344 26.88 10.11 -5.62
N HIS A 345 26.99 9.23 -4.63
CA HIS A 345 28.15 8.35 -4.46
C HIS A 345 27.85 6.88 -4.72
N VAL A 346 26.59 6.47 -4.78
CA VAL A 346 26.21 5.10 -5.11
C VAL A 346 25.99 4.97 -6.61
N VAL A 347 26.98 4.45 -7.31
CA VAL A 347 26.97 4.25 -8.76
C VAL A 347 26.91 2.75 -9.07
N THR A 348 25.93 2.35 -9.87
CA THR A 348 25.84 1.00 -10.42
C THR A 348 26.17 1.04 -11.91
N VAL A 349 26.97 0.07 -12.36
CA VAL A 349 27.42 -0.02 -13.76
C VAL A 349 26.80 -1.26 -14.39
N GLY A 350 26.14 -1.09 -15.52
CA GLY A 350 25.61 -2.20 -16.31
C GLY A 350 26.71 -2.99 -17.03
N GLU A 351 26.35 -4.14 -17.59
CA GLU A 351 27.24 -4.90 -18.45
C GLU A 351 27.56 -4.13 -19.75
N MET A 352 28.79 -4.33 -20.24
CA MET A 352 29.22 -3.73 -21.51
C MET A 352 28.44 -4.39 -22.65
N GLN A 353 27.72 -3.59 -23.44
CA GLN A 353 27.07 -4.04 -24.65
C GLN A 353 28.01 -3.88 -25.82
N ASN A 354 28.17 -4.92 -26.65
CA ASN A 354 28.86 -4.81 -27.93
C ASN A 354 27.97 -4.01 -28.89
N ILE A 355 28.50 -2.90 -29.37
CA ILE A 355 27.85 -2.01 -30.37
C ILE A 355 28.01 -2.62 -31.75
#